data_61066060d29d63a846aa1acbf3eba0ef
#
_entry.id   61066060d29d63a846aa1acbf3eba0ef
#
_cell.length_a   1.000
_cell.length_b   1.000
_cell.length_c   1.000
_cell.angle_alpha   90.00
_cell.angle_beta   90.00
_cell.angle_gamma   90.00
#
_symmetry.space_group_name_H-M   'P 1'
#
loop_
_entity.id
_entity.type
_entity.pdbx_description
1 polymer ?
#
loop_
_entity_poly.entity_id
_entity_poly.type
_entity_poly.pdbx_seq_one_letter_code
_entity_poly.pdbx_strand_id
1 'polypeptide(L)'
;MLLGCATAGWAQSIGPKIDRVDVKFVGPASVSEQFIRSNIKTKSGASYQMGLTQDDVHLLYGTGQFYNIRVSVDQADDGGVVLTYIIQVRPRITDIKLEGNQKLSDSKLKKKITAKVGEPLDEQKLFVDVQEMKKLYEKNGLSDTHVKYVLNIEEKPGHGSVTFHIEESPKVKLSLIHI
;
A
#
# COMPACT_ATOMS: atom_id res chain seq x y z
N MET A 1 53.66 24.29 -34.44
CA MET A 1 52.19 24.54 -34.50
C MET A 1 51.52 23.37 -33.81
N LEU A 2 51.30 23.49 -32.51
CA LEU A 2 50.74 22.43 -31.65
C LEU A 2 49.32 22.87 -31.30
N LEU A 3 48.31 22.18 -31.85
CA LEU A 3 46.89 22.36 -31.49
C LEU A 3 46.65 21.65 -30.13
N GLY A 4 46.41 22.43 -29.12
CA GLY A 4 45.93 21.97 -27.84
C GLY A 4 44.46 21.58 -27.93
N CYS A 5 44.17 20.29 -27.80
CA CYS A 5 42.81 19.77 -27.71
C CYS A 5 42.28 20.06 -26.27
N ALA A 6 41.45 21.08 -26.14
CA ALA A 6 40.76 21.35 -24.88
C ALA A 6 39.64 20.28 -24.70
N THR A 7 39.86 19.30 -23.85
CA THR A 7 38.80 18.41 -23.38
C THR A 7 37.87 19.22 -22.49
N ALA A 8 36.69 19.59 -23.05
CA ALA A 8 35.60 20.12 -22.26
C ALA A 8 35.14 19.02 -21.28
N GLY A 9 35.60 19.10 -20.06
CA GLY A 9 35.08 18.29 -18.96
C GLY A 9 33.62 18.64 -18.77
N TRP A 10 32.76 17.69 -18.98
CA TRP A 10 31.34 17.78 -18.64
C TRP A 10 31.26 17.96 -17.12
N ALA A 11 31.09 19.20 -16.69
CA ALA A 11 30.75 19.49 -15.31
C ALA A 11 29.38 18.83 -15.06
N GLN A 12 29.37 17.70 -14.36
CA GLN A 12 28.15 17.17 -13.79
C GLN A 12 27.61 18.28 -12.89
N SER A 13 26.48 18.85 -13.25
CA SER A 13 25.81 19.85 -12.43
C SER A 13 25.46 19.20 -11.10
N ILE A 14 26.27 19.47 -10.09
CA ILE A 14 26.00 19.07 -8.72
C ILE A 14 24.74 19.81 -8.33
N GLY A 15 23.63 19.10 -8.11
CA GLY A 15 22.37 19.69 -7.68
C GLY A 15 22.53 20.51 -6.39
N PRO A 16 21.56 21.36 -6.05
CA PRO A 16 21.61 22.16 -4.83
C PRO A 16 21.79 21.28 -3.60
N LYS A 17 22.42 21.84 -2.56
CA LYS A 17 22.62 21.12 -1.30
C LYS A 17 21.29 20.90 -0.58
N ILE A 18 21.10 19.72 -0.02
CA ILE A 18 19.94 19.41 0.82
C ILE A 18 20.23 19.95 2.23
N ASP A 19 19.49 20.95 2.65
CA ASP A 19 19.65 21.50 3.99
C ASP A 19 18.96 20.64 5.03
N ARG A 20 17.72 20.22 4.72
CA ARG A 20 16.92 19.44 5.63
C ARG A 20 16.06 18.42 4.89
N VAL A 21 15.84 17.29 5.55
CA VAL A 21 14.88 16.25 5.13
C VAL A 21 13.81 16.15 6.20
N ASP A 22 12.60 16.53 5.85
CA ASP A 22 11.43 16.49 6.73
C ASP A 22 10.52 15.31 6.34
N VAL A 23 9.85 14.72 7.34
CA VAL A 23 8.83 13.68 7.16
C VAL A 23 7.54 14.18 7.74
N LYS A 24 6.49 14.23 6.91
CA LYS A 24 5.12 14.60 7.31
C LYS A 24 4.17 13.44 7.04
N PHE A 25 3.41 13.05 8.04
CA PHE A 25 2.37 12.04 7.89
C PHE A 25 1.02 12.68 7.57
N VAL A 26 0.31 12.11 6.61
CA VAL A 26 -1.08 12.44 6.29
C VAL A 26 -1.95 11.36 6.93
N GLY A 27 -2.75 11.76 7.92
CA GLY A 27 -3.51 10.82 8.74
C GLY A 27 -2.68 10.15 9.85
N PRO A 28 -3.19 9.05 10.42
CA PRO A 28 -2.55 8.38 11.55
C PRO A 28 -1.27 7.67 11.12
N ALA A 29 -0.20 7.90 11.86
CA ALA A 29 1.09 7.29 11.64
C ALA A 29 1.20 5.97 12.43
N SER A 30 0.99 4.83 11.77
CA SER A 30 1.29 3.51 12.33
C SER A 30 2.77 3.11 12.16
N VAL A 31 3.58 3.98 11.56
CA VAL A 31 5.01 3.80 11.29
C VAL A 31 5.77 4.98 11.88
N SER A 32 6.93 4.74 12.47
CA SER A 32 7.76 5.80 13.04
C SER A 32 8.53 6.56 11.96
N GLU A 33 8.82 7.85 12.22
CA GLU A 33 9.68 8.66 11.35
C GLU A 33 11.08 8.03 11.20
N GLN A 34 11.59 7.42 12.27
CA GLN A 34 12.88 6.74 12.23
C GLN A 34 12.92 5.58 11.23
N PHE A 35 11.81 4.85 11.08
CA PHE A 35 11.69 3.82 10.07
C PHE A 35 11.84 4.41 8.65
N ILE A 36 11.19 5.55 8.38
CA ILE A 36 11.32 6.24 7.09
C ILE A 36 12.79 6.63 6.84
N ARG A 37 13.39 7.32 7.83
CA ARG A 37 14.79 7.79 7.73
C ARG A 37 15.81 6.67 7.55
N SER A 38 15.55 5.47 8.06
CA SER A 38 16.43 4.31 7.87
C SER A 38 16.28 3.65 6.49
N ASN A 39 15.13 3.86 5.81
CA ASN A 39 14.86 3.28 4.50
C ASN A 39 15.11 4.24 3.32
N ILE A 40 15.47 5.50 3.58
CA ILE A 40 15.86 6.47 2.56
C ILE A 40 17.37 6.67 2.55
N LYS A 41 17.92 6.86 1.35
CA LYS A 41 19.34 7.15 1.12
C LYS A 41 19.62 8.65 1.15
N THR A 42 18.62 9.46 0.82
CA THR A 42 18.69 10.92 0.82
C THR A 42 18.91 11.44 2.23
N LYS A 43 19.97 12.27 2.42
CA LYS A 43 20.36 12.83 3.72
C LYS A 43 20.63 14.30 3.62
N SER A 44 20.40 15.02 4.71
CA SER A 44 20.83 16.40 4.88
C SER A 44 22.36 16.53 4.67
N GLY A 45 22.77 17.61 4.02
CA GLY A 45 24.16 17.87 3.66
C GLY A 45 24.62 17.29 2.33
N ALA A 46 23.88 16.36 1.73
CA ALA A 46 24.17 15.79 0.41
C ALA A 46 23.65 16.70 -0.73
N SER A 47 24.14 16.50 -1.94
CA SER A 47 23.60 17.15 -3.13
C SER A 47 22.29 16.51 -3.55
N TYR A 48 21.30 17.33 -3.87
CA TYR A 48 20.01 16.85 -4.35
C TYR A 48 20.14 16.18 -5.72
N GLN A 49 19.62 14.97 -5.82
CA GLN A 49 19.52 14.21 -7.06
C GLN A 49 18.12 13.62 -7.17
N MET A 50 17.38 14.01 -8.21
CA MET A 50 16.00 13.54 -8.43
C MET A 50 15.95 12.00 -8.51
N GLY A 51 16.90 11.35 -9.18
CA GLY A 51 16.95 9.89 -9.29
C GLY A 51 17.05 9.21 -7.93
N LEU A 52 17.90 9.72 -7.04
CA LEU A 52 18.04 9.17 -5.68
C LEU A 52 16.75 9.29 -4.87
N THR A 53 16.06 10.42 -5.00
CA THR A 53 14.76 10.64 -4.33
C THR A 53 13.68 9.70 -4.89
N GLN A 54 13.69 9.44 -6.20
CA GLN A 54 12.79 8.46 -6.81
C GLN A 54 13.08 7.03 -6.33
N ASP A 55 14.35 6.65 -6.23
CA ASP A 55 14.77 5.37 -5.66
C ASP A 55 14.29 5.20 -4.21
N ASP A 56 14.40 6.26 -3.40
CA ASP A 56 13.92 6.26 -2.02
C ASP A 56 12.40 6.03 -1.97
N VAL A 57 11.63 6.67 -2.84
CA VAL A 57 10.18 6.45 -2.94
C VAL A 57 9.87 5.01 -3.35
N HIS A 58 10.61 4.44 -4.30
CA HIS A 58 10.44 3.03 -4.69
C HIS A 58 10.78 2.07 -3.55
N LEU A 59 11.86 2.32 -2.81
CA LEU A 59 12.23 1.52 -1.64
C LEU A 59 11.14 1.54 -0.57
N LEU A 60 10.60 2.73 -0.27
CA LEU A 60 9.51 2.87 0.68
C LEU A 60 8.24 2.13 0.22
N TYR A 61 7.83 2.27 -1.05
CA TYR A 61 6.69 1.51 -1.59
C TYR A 61 6.94 -0.01 -1.53
N GLY A 62 8.16 -0.46 -1.75
CA GLY A 62 8.55 -1.86 -1.64
C GLY A 62 8.31 -2.48 -0.27
N THR A 63 8.22 -1.67 0.79
CA THR A 63 7.87 -2.16 2.14
C THR A 63 6.40 -2.57 2.29
N GLY A 64 5.53 -2.16 1.35
CA GLY A 64 4.09 -2.43 1.37
C GLY A 64 3.29 -1.68 2.44
N GLN A 65 3.94 -0.82 3.25
CA GLN A 65 3.31 -0.14 4.38
C GLN A 65 2.63 1.19 4.03
N PHE A 66 2.88 1.71 2.83
CA PHE A 66 2.45 3.05 2.45
C PHE A 66 1.38 3.00 1.36
N TYR A 67 0.38 3.86 1.53
CA TYR A 67 -0.67 4.07 0.54
C TYR A 67 -0.27 5.10 -0.50
N ASN A 68 0.31 6.21 -0.03
CA ASN A 68 0.77 7.29 -0.90
C ASN A 68 2.03 7.94 -0.33
N ILE A 69 2.98 8.24 -1.23
CA ILE A 69 4.23 8.94 -0.89
C ILE A 69 4.41 10.03 -1.92
N ARG A 70 4.56 11.27 -1.44
CA ARG A 70 4.92 12.43 -2.26
C ARG A 70 6.16 13.08 -1.68
N VAL A 71 7.00 13.61 -2.54
CA VAL A 71 8.16 14.40 -2.12
C VAL A 71 7.99 15.82 -2.66
N SER A 72 7.97 16.80 -1.75
CA SER A 72 8.06 18.22 -2.07
C SER A 72 9.51 18.64 -1.98
N VAL A 73 9.93 19.48 -2.93
CA VAL A 73 11.26 20.10 -2.97
C VAL A 73 11.04 21.59 -2.91
N ASP A 74 11.35 22.18 -1.77
CA ASP A 74 11.19 23.60 -1.53
C ASP A 74 12.57 24.28 -1.47
N GLN A 75 12.71 25.49 -2.01
CA GLN A 75 13.95 26.24 -1.90
C GLN A 75 14.13 26.76 -0.48
N ALA A 76 15.34 26.63 0.02
CA ALA A 76 15.76 27.25 1.28
C ALA A 76 16.33 28.65 1.05
N ASP A 77 16.32 29.49 2.10
CA ASP A 77 16.75 30.89 2.02
C ASP A 77 18.23 31.08 1.66
N ASP A 78 19.05 30.06 1.88
CA ASP A 78 20.49 30.02 1.61
C ASP A 78 20.85 29.43 0.23
N GLY A 79 19.84 29.16 -0.62
CA GLY A 79 20.03 28.58 -1.96
C GLY A 79 20.12 27.05 -1.98
N GLY A 80 19.96 26.38 -0.84
CA GLY A 80 19.78 24.96 -0.72
C GLY A 80 18.34 24.52 -0.99
N VAL A 81 18.01 23.26 -0.68
CA VAL A 81 16.67 22.71 -0.79
C VAL A 81 16.24 21.97 0.48
N VAL A 82 14.97 22.10 0.81
CA VAL A 82 14.32 21.32 1.85
C VAL A 82 13.48 20.24 1.17
N LEU A 83 13.74 18.98 1.51
CA LEU A 83 12.97 17.85 1.02
C LEU A 83 11.94 17.47 2.07
N THR A 84 10.68 17.45 1.70
CA THR A 84 9.59 17.01 2.57
C THR A 84 8.96 15.74 2.01
N TYR A 85 9.12 14.61 2.69
CA TYR A 85 8.42 13.37 2.40
C TYR A 85 7.03 13.42 3.04
N ILE A 86 6.01 13.52 2.22
CA ILE A 86 4.59 13.53 2.63
C ILE A 86 4.07 12.12 2.47
N ILE A 87 3.80 11.44 3.58
CA ILE A 87 3.58 10.00 3.62
C ILE A 87 2.21 9.69 4.20
N GLN A 88 1.44 8.91 3.46
CA GLN A 88 0.19 8.34 3.93
C GLN A 88 0.39 6.83 4.17
N VAL A 89 0.26 6.41 5.42
CA VAL A 89 0.46 5.03 5.85
C VAL A 89 -0.82 4.21 5.61
N ARG A 90 -0.68 2.94 5.25
CA ARG A 90 -1.83 2.02 5.17
C ARG A 90 -2.33 1.70 6.57
N PRO A 91 -3.66 1.74 6.81
CA PRO A 91 -4.22 1.26 8.06
C PRO A 91 -3.84 -0.20 8.31
N ARG A 92 -3.68 -0.60 9.55
CA ARG A 92 -3.48 -2.01 9.91
C ARG A 92 -4.83 -2.67 10.16
N ILE A 93 -4.98 -3.89 9.68
CA ILE A 93 -6.18 -4.70 9.92
C ILE A 93 -6.19 -5.10 11.40
N THR A 94 -7.24 -4.68 12.12
CA THR A 94 -7.44 -5.02 13.54
C THR A 94 -8.41 -6.17 13.73
N ASP A 95 -9.35 -6.33 12.81
CA ASP A 95 -10.35 -7.38 12.88
C ASP A 95 -10.85 -7.78 11.49
N ILE A 96 -11.22 -9.05 11.34
CA ILE A 96 -11.80 -9.61 10.12
C ILE A 96 -13.06 -10.38 10.48
N LYS A 97 -14.21 -9.85 10.07
CA LYS A 97 -15.54 -10.42 10.32
C LYS A 97 -16.14 -11.06 9.07
N LEU A 98 -16.90 -12.11 9.29
CA LEU A 98 -17.73 -12.76 8.28
C LEU A 98 -19.19 -12.63 8.72
N GLU A 99 -20.04 -12.16 7.84
CA GLU A 99 -21.47 -11.98 8.12
C GLU A 99 -22.31 -12.54 6.98
N GLY A 100 -23.40 -13.26 7.35
CA GLY A 100 -24.36 -13.79 6.39
C GLY A 100 -24.08 -15.24 5.90
N ASN A 101 -22.95 -15.83 6.29
CA ASN A 101 -22.62 -17.21 5.96
C ASN A 101 -23.35 -18.21 6.88
N GLN A 102 -24.41 -18.82 6.38
CA GLN A 102 -25.18 -19.83 7.11
C GLN A 102 -24.89 -21.26 6.62
N LYS A 103 -24.57 -21.44 5.34
CA LYS A 103 -24.35 -22.75 4.70
C LYS A 103 -22.91 -23.21 4.75
N LEU A 104 -21.97 -22.26 4.74
CA LEU A 104 -20.55 -22.54 4.91
C LEU A 104 -20.04 -21.97 6.24
N SER A 105 -19.30 -22.79 6.97
CA SER A 105 -18.74 -22.40 8.26
C SER A 105 -17.60 -21.37 8.10
N ASP A 106 -17.43 -20.51 9.11
CA ASP A 106 -16.35 -19.52 9.17
C ASP A 106 -14.99 -20.16 8.95
N SER A 107 -14.75 -21.34 9.50
CA SER A 107 -13.46 -22.03 9.36
C SER A 107 -13.13 -22.42 7.91
N LYS A 108 -14.14 -22.71 7.07
CA LYS A 108 -13.95 -22.99 5.65
C LYS A 108 -13.66 -21.70 4.87
N LEU A 109 -14.35 -20.61 5.20
CA LEU A 109 -14.19 -19.32 4.55
C LEU A 109 -12.85 -18.68 4.95
N LYS A 110 -12.49 -18.70 6.23
CA LYS A 110 -11.20 -18.17 6.73
C LYS A 110 -9.97 -18.81 6.06
N LYS A 111 -10.07 -20.07 5.60
CA LYS A 111 -9.00 -20.71 4.82
C LYS A 111 -8.81 -20.09 3.42
N LYS A 112 -9.77 -19.32 2.93
CA LYS A 112 -9.72 -18.62 1.64
C LYS A 112 -9.31 -17.15 1.77
N ILE A 113 -9.24 -16.64 2.99
CA ILE A 113 -8.83 -15.29 3.29
C ILE A 113 -7.31 -15.28 3.47
N THR A 114 -6.61 -14.50 2.64
CA THR A 114 -5.16 -14.30 2.73
C THR A 114 -4.79 -13.10 3.59
N ALA A 115 -5.71 -12.13 3.72
CA ALA A 115 -5.54 -11.00 4.63
C ALA A 115 -5.49 -11.45 6.09
N LYS A 116 -4.62 -10.84 6.91
CA LYS A 116 -4.43 -11.20 8.31
C LYS A 116 -4.51 -9.98 9.22
N VAL A 117 -5.03 -10.20 10.42
CA VAL A 117 -4.97 -9.19 11.48
C VAL A 117 -3.52 -8.83 11.79
N GLY A 118 -3.24 -7.53 11.93
CA GLY A 118 -1.90 -6.98 12.12
C GLY A 118 -1.15 -6.62 10.83
N GLU A 119 -1.57 -7.11 9.65
CA GLU A 119 -0.99 -6.73 8.37
C GLU A 119 -1.53 -5.36 7.88
N PRO A 120 -0.76 -4.65 7.03
CA PRO A 120 -1.28 -3.49 6.32
C PRO A 120 -2.49 -3.87 5.46
N LEU A 121 -3.51 -3.00 5.46
CA LEU A 121 -4.70 -3.20 4.65
C LEU A 121 -4.35 -3.09 3.16
N ASP A 122 -4.64 -4.15 2.41
CA ASP A 122 -4.41 -4.24 0.98
C ASP A 122 -5.71 -4.63 0.27
N GLU A 123 -6.32 -3.66 -0.41
CA GLU A 123 -7.59 -3.86 -1.10
C GLU A 123 -7.49 -4.88 -2.24
N GLN A 124 -6.32 -5.02 -2.87
CA GLN A 124 -6.12 -6.02 -3.92
C GLN A 124 -6.19 -7.44 -3.33
N LYS A 125 -5.58 -7.67 -2.15
CA LYS A 125 -5.71 -8.94 -1.42
C LYS A 125 -7.17 -9.21 -1.06
N LEU A 126 -7.87 -8.23 -0.52
CA LEU A 126 -9.29 -8.37 -0.16
C LEU A 126 -10.17 -8.70 -1.37
N PHE A 127 -9.91 -8.09 -2.52
CA PHE A 127 -10.61 -8.42 -3.76
C PHE A 127 -10.38 -9.87 -4.18
N VAL A 128 -9.12 -10.35 -4.13
CA VAL A 128 -8.78 -11.75 -4.43
C VAL A 128 -9.46 -12.69 -3.45
N ASP A 129 -9.47 -12.36 -2.16
CA ASP A 129 -10.13 -13.15 -1.11
C ASP A 129 -11.64 -13.28 -1.39
N VAL A 130 -12.31 -12.19 -1.81
CA VAL A 130 -13.71 -12.24 -2.25
C VAL A 130 -13.91 -13.21 -3.41
N GLN A 131 -13.03 -13.18 -4.43
CA GLN A 131 -13.15 -14.08 -5.58
C GLN A 131 -12.96 -15.55 -5.16
N GLU A 132 -12.01 -15.82 -4.27
CA GLU A 132 -11.78 -17.18 -3.77
C GLU A 132 -12.94 -17.69 -2.90
N MET A 133 -13.59 -16.81 -2.12
CA MET A 133 -14.83 -17.16 -1.40
C MET A 133 -15.97 -17.48 -2.38
N LYS A 134 -16.18 -16.65 -3.42
CA LYS A 134 -17.20 -16.91 -4.46
C LYS A 134 -16.99 -18.27 -5.11
N LYS A 135 -15.75 -18.57 -5.54
CA LYS A 135 -15.42 -19.90 -6.11
C LYS A 135 -15.72 -21.05 -5.15
N LEU A 136 -15.51 -20.84 -3.84
CA LEU A 136 -15.85 -21.85 -2.84
C LEU A 136 -17.36 -22.08 -2.76
N TYR A 137 -18.16 -21.02 -2.82
CA TYR A 137 -19.63 -21.12 -2.86
C TYR A 137 -20.11 -21.81 -4.12
N GLU A 138 -19.59 -21.46 -5.31
CA GLU A 138 -19.89 -22.11 -6.58
C GLU A 138 -19.63 -23.62 -6.53
N LYS A 139 -18.47 -24.04 -6.01
CA LYS A 139 -18.12 -25.47 -5.82
C LYS A 139 -19.08 -26.23 -4.90
N ASN A 140 -19.78 -25.52 -4.03
CA ASN A 140 -20.80 -26.10 -3.14
C ASN A 140 -22.23 -25.99 -3.69
N GLY A 141 -22.40 -25.60 -4.97
CA GLY A 141 -23.69 -25.48 -5.66
C GLY A 141 -24.47 -24.22 -5.26
N LEU A 142 -23.78 -23.16 -4.84
CA LEU A 142 -24.32 -21.87 -4.42
C LEU A 142 -23.79 -20.77 -5.33
N SER A 143 -24.00 -20.92 -6.64
CA SER A 143 -23.37 -20.09 -7.69
C SER A 143 -23.79 -18.62 -7.66
N ASP A 144 -25.01 -18.32 -7.21
CA ASP A 144 -25.51 -16.94 -7.18
C ASP A 144 -25.23 -16.21 -5.86
N THR A 145 -24.27 -16.72 -5.08
CA THR A 145 -23.85 -16.10 -3.82
C THR A 145 -23.07 -14.81 -4.08
N HIS A 146 -23.51 -13.75 -3.45
CA HIS A 146 -22.82 -12.45 -3.52
C HIS A 146 -21.94 -12.28 -2.29
N VAL A 147 -20.69 -11.91 -2.54
CA VAL A 147 -19.72 -11.59 -1.49
C VAL A 147 -19.15 -10.21 -1.77
N LYS A 148 -19.16 -9.34 -0.76
CA LYS A 148 -18.53 -8.02 -0.79
C LYS A 148 -17.80 -7.78 0.53
N TYR A 149 -16.80 -6.92 0.53
CA TYR A 149 -16.18 -6.47 1.76
C TYR A 149 -16.53 -5.01 2.02
N VAL A 150 -16.58 -4.65 3.30
CA VAL A 150 -16.73 -3.28 3.80
C VAL A 150 -15.57 -2.98 4.71
N LEU A 151 -14.95 -1.82 4.50
CA LEU A 151 -13.85 -1.31 5.31
C LEU A 151 -14.40 -0.29 6.30
N ASN A 152 -14.10 -0.48 7.57
CA ASN A 152 -14.32 0.52 8.60
C ASN A 152 -12.95 0.98 9.11
N ILE A 153 -12.53 2.17 8.65
CA ILE A 153 -11.21 2.73 8.95
C ILE A 153 -11.40 3.81 10.01
N GLU A 154 -10.76 3.62 11.15
CA GLU A 154 -10.64 4.63 12.17
C GLU A 154 -9.44 5.54 11.85
N GLU A 155 -9.69 6.85 11.73
CA GLU A 155 -8.62 7.81 11.41
C GLU A 155 -7.53 7.86 12.48
N LYS A 156 -7.89 7.62 13.74
CA LYS A 156 -6.94 7.50 14.86
C LYS A 156 -7.31 6.25 15.68
N PRO A 157 -6.45 5.24 15.78
CA PRO A 157 -4.99 5.20 15.58
C PRO A 157 -4.51 4.60 14.23
N GLY A 158 -5.25 4.70 13.14
CA GLY A 158 -4.85 4.12 11.84
C GLY A 158 -5.12 2.63 11.74
N HIS A 159 -6.21 2.23 12.37
CA HIS A 159 -6.70 0.88 12.38
C HIS A 159 -7.87 0.74 11.41
N GLY A 160 -8.03 -0.45 10.84
CA GLY A 160 -9.15 -0.77 9.96
C GLY A 160 -9.69 -2.15 10.26
N SER A 161 -11.01 -2.27 10.38
CA SER A 161 -11.67 -3.58 10.39
C SER A 161 -12.22 -3.90 9.01
N VAL A 162 -12.20 -5.19 8.66
CA VAL A 162 -12.73 -5.72 7.41
C VAL A 162 -13.91 -6.60 7.73
N THR A 163 -15.07 -6.32 7.13
CA THR A 163 -16.25 -7.17 7.25
C THR A 163 -16.61 -7.70 5.87
N PHE A 164 -16.61 -9.02 5.70
CA PHE A 164 -17.10 -9.68 4.49
C PHE A 164 -18.60 -9.95 4.66
N HIS A 165 -19.41 -9.28 3.87
CA HIS A 165 -20.86 -9.52 3.80
C HIS A 165 -21.16 -10.53 2.71
N ILE A 166 -21.88 -11.58 3.08
CA ILE A 166 -22.20 -12.73 2.25
C ILE A 166 -23.72 -12.85 2.15
N GLU A 167 -24.22 -12.78 0.94
CA GLU A 167 -25.62 -13.03 0.61
C GLU A 167 -25.71 -14.38 -0.09
N GLU A 168 -25.98 -15.44 0.70
CA GLU A 168 -25.99 -16.80 0.18
C GLU A 168 -27.20 -17.09 -0.71
N SER A 169 -26.96 -17.63 -1.90
CA SER A 169 -28.01 -18.10 -2.80
C SER A 169 -28.66 -19.41 -2.32
N PRO A 170 -29.89 -19.71 -2.75
CA PRO A 170 -30.45 -21.05 -2.59
C PRO A 170 -29.57 -22.06 -3.34
N LYS A 171 -29.53 -23.32 -2.86
CA LYS A 171 -28.75 -24.37 -3.50
C LYS A 171 -29.42 -24.75 -4.83
N VAL A 172 -28.69 -24.56 -5.95
CA VAL A 172 -29.18 -24.97 -7.27
C VAL A 172 -29.09 -26.50 -7.37
N LYS A 173 -30.24 -27.19 -7.46
CA LYS A 173 -30.31 -28.61 -7.83
C LYS A 173 -30.48 -28.67 -9.34
N LEU A 174 -29.49 -29.17 -10.06
CA LEU A 174 -29.68 -29.57 -11.46
C LEU A 174 -30.64 -30.76 -11.48
N SER A 175 -31.90 -30.52 -11.85
CA SER A 175 -32.82 -31.58 -12.19
C SER A 175 -32.55 -31.99 -13.61
N LEU A 176 -31.98 -33.19 -13.81
CA LEU A 176 -31.91 -33.83 -15.12
C LEU A 176 -33.34 -34.17 -15.53
N ILE A 177 -33.96 -33.35 -16.40
CA ILE A 177 -35.14 -33.73 -17.11
C ILE A 177 -34.69 -34.68 -18.22
N HIS A 178 -34.91 -35.98 -18.04
CA HIS A 178 -34.86 -36.94 -19.13
C HIS A 178 -36.04 -36.65 -20.05
N ILE A 179 -35.79 -36.12 -21.24
CA ILE A 179 -36.74 -36.09 -22.35
C ILE A 179 -36.60 -37.40 -23.08
#